data_78a5c471838e256a7106709ff1fe50c3
#
_entry.id   78a5c471838e256a7106709ff1fe50c3
#
_cell.length_a   1.000
_cell.length_b   1.000
_cell.length_c   1.000
_cell.angle_alpha   90.00
_cell.angle_beta   90.00
_cell.angle_gamma   90.00
#
_symmetry.space_group_name_H-M   'P 1'
#
loop_
_entity.id
_entity.type
_entity.pdbx_description
1 polymer ?
#
loop_
_entity_poly.entity_id
_entity_poly.type
_entity_poly.pdbx_seq_one_letter_code
_entity_poly.pdbx_strand_id
1 'polypeptide(L)'
;MQRSGLSCPGCGSSNIVNDDLYCHVQLVCVDCGTVVSEGSLADDPVGGSDVSYSRSTAVAKVPCQNLKKGLSRVKEMCRVIRVRRNIEDLALSYFQQAYEHENFIRVNLTKKEVLAGCCVLVSCRQMNWPITIGTISCLLNADPALVGGVYRDLLKILKLEALTVGIIEVLEAHCQEYKINSDQVPEELAEDCTVLTKRAKALVELAADSWIVTGRKPLPMLMAATYLAWQSLKPNKHRLKLSLDKFCRLAKVQKSQSALTRITELKEVLCKLGREIPWVRETVTPDSVIQLVGDILENRFALLRRALRNHEDSLQAENVVNSPNKETASSKPQELTENPPAEDRGHQSQESESNWGKRVLFAPPCVINRKRRRTEQPELIVTGDEEISDSEIDSYIRSPQEVRDLVQAEKMLVSSDKV
;
A
#
# COMPACT_ATOMS: atom_id res chain seq x y z
N MET A 1 -3.93 -47.98 -38.27
CA MET A 1 -5.00 -48.14 -39.26
C MET A 1 -4.37 -48.04 -40.65
N GLN A 2 -4.27 -49.13 -41.37
CA GLN A 2 -3.78 -49.15 -42.74
C GLN A 2 -4.80 -48.43 -43.63
N ARG A 3 -4.39 -47.34 -44.27
CA ARG A 3 -5.22 -46.70 -45.32
C ARG A 3 -4.94 -47.45 -46.63
N SER A 4 -5.89 -48.27 -47.03
CA SER A 4 -5.87 -49.02 -48.34
C SER A 4 -5.96 -48.00 -49.45
N GLY A 5 -4.88 -47.92 -50.29
CA GLY A 5 -4.87 -47.19 -51.54
C GLY A 5 -3.63 -46.34 -51.87
N LEU A 6 -2.70 -46.17 -50.94
CA LEU A 6 -1.45 -45.40 -51.16
C LEU A 6 -0.30 -46.41 -51.40
N SER A 7 0.44 -46.24 -52.49
CA SER A 7 1.69 -46.98 -52.74
C SER A 7 2.88 -46.05 -52.74
N CYS A 8 4.00 -46.53 -52.20
CA CYS A 8 5.24 -45.77 -52.13
C CYS A 8 5.78 -45.45 -53.55
N PRO A 9 6.08 -44.18 -53.90
CA PRO A 9 6.65 -43.85 -55.19
C PRO A 9 8.08 -44.35 -55.42
N GLY A 10 8.80 -44.69 -54.31
CA GLY A 10 10.18 -45.17 -54.41
C GLY A 10 10.32 -46.68 -54.59
N CYS A 11 9.50 -47.49 -53.90
CA CYS A 11 9.60 -48.97 -53.95
C CYS A 11 8.29 -49.69 -54.26
N GLY A 12 7.17 -48.96 -54.42
CA GLY A 12 5.86 -49.57 -54.77
C GLY A 12 5.17 -50.27 -53.58
N SER A 13 5.76 -50.29 -52.41
CA SER A 13 5.20 -50.94 -51.24
C SER A 13 3.98 -50.18 -50.65
N SER A 14 3.01 -50.97 -50.17
CA SER A 14 1.83 -50.40 -49.44
C SER A 14 2.01 -50.25 -47.98
N ASN A 15 3.23 -50.48 -47.43
CA ASN A 15 3.54 -50.40 -46.03
C ASN A 15 3.91 -48.98 -45.65
N ILE A 16 2.90 -48.12 -45.53
CA ILE A 16 3.02 -46.68 -45.23
C ILE A 16 2.48 -46.41 -43.84
N VAL A 17 3.30 -45.78 -43.00
CA VAL A 17 2.99 -45.46 -41.57
C VAL A 17 3.08 -43.95 -41.37
N ASN A 18 2.24 -43.41 -40.45
CA ASN A 18 2.39 -42.04 -39.98
C ASN A 18 3.62 -41.94 -39.09
N ASP A 19 4.52 -41.05 -39.42
CA ASP A 19 5.66 -40.72 -38.55
C ASP A 19 5.26 -39.53 -37.68
N ASP A 20 4.98 -39.81 -36.40
CA ASP A 20 4.60 -38.81 -35.39
C ASP A 20 5.80 -38.24 -34.65
N LEU A 21 7.04 -38.64 -34.98
CA LEU A 21 8.28 -38.19 -34.35
C LEU A 21 8.59 -36.71 -34.62
N TYR A 22 8.12 -36.20 -35.75
CA TYR A 22 8.29 -34.80 -36.12
C TYR A 22 6.95 -34.04 -36.08
N CYS A 23 7.01 -32.73 -35.99
CA CYS A 23 5.84 -31.86 -35.81
C CYS A 23 4.82 -31.89 -36.93
N HIS A 24 5.14 -32.49 -38.04
CA HIS A 24 4.26 -32.69 -39.20
C HIS A 24 3.94 -34.16 -39.31
N VAL A 25 2.67 -34.46 -39.47
CA VAL A 25 2.24 -35.82 -39.76
C VAL A 25 2.75 -36.15 -41.15
N GLN A 26 3.85 -36.90 -41.25
CA GLN A 26 4.44 -37.38 -42.50
C GLN A 26 4.06 -38.81 -42.70
N LEU A 27 3.74 -39.16 -43.94
CA LEU A 27 3.55 -40.56 -44.34
C LEU A 27 4.88 -41.07 -44.86
N VAL A 28 5.46 -42.05 -44.18
CA VAL A 28 6.75 -42.65 -44.54
C VAL A 28 6.57 -44.12 -44.86
N CYS A 29 7.23 -44.55 -45.92
CA CYS A 29 7.31 -45.96 -46.26
C CYS A 29 8.30 -46.66 -45.33
N VAL A 30 7.86 -47.69 -44.62
CA VAL A 30 8.70 -48.46 -43.68
C VAL A 30 9.80 -49.25 -44.42
N ASP A 31 9.53 -49.68 -45.67
CA ASP A 31 10.44 -50.55 -46.36
C ASP A 31 11.63 -49.82 -47.02
N CYS A 32 11.46 -48.60 -47.47
CA CYS A 32 12.53 -47.85 -48.15
C CYS A 32 12.81 -46.45 -47.54
N GLY A 33 12.07 -46.01 -46.52
CA GLY A 33 12.25 -44.72 -45.86
C GLY A 33 11.80 -43.51 -46.70
N THR A 34 11.16 -43.70 -47.87
CA THR A 34 10.71 -42.56 -48.68
C THR A 34 9.50 -41.88 -48.06
N VAL A 35 9.53 -40.56 -47.97
CA VAL A 35 8.40 -39.76 -47.54
C VAL A 35 7.37 -39.71 -48.68
N VAL A 36 6.18 -40.28 -48.42
CA VAL A 36 5.13 -40.46 -49.44
C VAL A 36 4.24 -39.22 -49.52
N SER A 37 4.04 -38.55 -48.41
CA SER A 37 3.29 -37.29 -48.29
C SER A 37 3.83 -36.48 -47.14
N GLU A 38 4.30 -35.29 -47.46
CA GLU A 38 4.50 -34.25 -46.43
C GLU A 38 3.12 -33.68 -46.13
N GLY A 39 2.81 -33.57 -44.83
CA GLY A 39 1.59 -32.88 -44.41
C GLY A 39 1.56 -31.51 -45.07
N SER A 40 0.51 -31.22 -45.83
CA SER A 40 0.35 -29.90 -46.42
C SER A 40 0.47 -28.86 -45.30
N LEU A 41 1.36 -27.89 -45.51
CA LEU A 41 1.34 -26.66 -44.76
C LEU A 41 -0.11 -26.17 -44.80
N ALA A 42 -0.79 -26.16 -43.67
CA ALA A 42 -2.12 -25.61 -43.60
C ALA A 42 -1.97 -24.14 -44.03
N ASP A 43 -2.38 -23.83 -45.24
CA ASP A 43 -2.67 -22.46 -45.65
C ASP A 43 -3.84 -22.00 -44.78
N ASP A 44 -3.50 -21.46 -43.63
CA ASP A 44 -4.48 -20.83 -42.79
C ASP A 44 -4.85 -19.50 -43.44
N PRO A 45 -6.06 -19.38 -44.05
CA PRO A 45 -6.45 -18.19 -44.81
C PRO A 45 -6.78 -16.99 -43.92
N VAL A 46 -6.39 -17.02 -42.67
CA VAL A 46 -6.56 -15.88 -41.79
C VAL A 46 -5.42 -14.92 -42.05
N GLY A 47 -5.70 -13.99 -42.94
CA GLY A 47 -4.82 -12.91 -43.36
C GLY A 47 -4.13 -12.18 -42.21
N GLY A 48 -2.92 -12.53 -41.98
CA GLY A 48 -1.96 -11.83 -41.18
C GLY A 48 -0.61 -12.06 -41.81
N SER A 49 0.08 -11.00 -42.17
CA SER A 49 1.38 -10.96 -42.84
C SER A 49 2.54 -11.58 -42.06
N ASP A 50 2.27 -12.35 -41.01
CA ASP A 50 3.29 -13.07 -40.26
C ASP A 50 3.29 -14.55 -40.63
N VAL A 51 3.97 -14.88 -41.71
CA VAL A 51 4.35 -16.24 -42.00
C VAL A 51 5.42 -16.67 -41.00
N SER A 52 4.98 -17.33 -39.98
CA SER A 52 5.84 -17.84 -38.93
C SER A 52 6.47 -19.15 -39.36
N TYR A 53 7.72 -19.10 -39.76
CA TYR A 53 8.53 -20.27 -40.16
C TYR A 53 9.07 -21.10 -38.98
N SER A 54 8.75 -20.75 -37.75
CA SER A 54 9.21 -21.49 -36.58
C SER A 54 8.04 -22.06 -35.77
N ARG A 55 8.23 -23.29 -35.30
CA ARG A 55 7.30 -23.99 -34.40
C ARG A 55 6.86 -23.16 -33.19
N SER A 56 7.76 -22.34 -32.68
CA SER A 56 7.52 -21.47 -31.53
C SER A 56 6.53 -20.36 -31.86
N THR A 57 6.40 -19.90 -33.07
CA THR A 57 5.55 -18.79 -33.47
C THR A 57 4.14 -19.20 -33.87
N ALA A 58 3.95 -20.40 -34.40
CA ALA A 58 2.61 -20.95 -34.67
C ALA A 58 1.84 -21.20 -33.35
N VAL A 59 2.56 -21.55 -32.28
CA VAL A 59 2.00 -21.77 -30.93
C VAL A 59 1.84 -20.45 -30.13
N ALA A 60 2.43 -19.36 -30.62
CA ALA A 60 2.44 -18.07 -29.88
C ALA A 60 1.04 -17.44 -29.67
N LYS A 61 0.06 -17.84 -30.46
CA LYS A 61 -1.33 -17.36 -30.32
C LYS A 61 -2.15 -18.10 -29.28
N VAL A 62 -1.65 -19.21 -28.72
CA VAL A 62 -2.34 -19.93 -27.66
C VAL A 62 -1.93 -19.33 -26.30
N PRO A 63 -2.86 -18.78 -25.52
CA PRO A 63 -2.54 -18.21 -24.23
C PRO A 63 -1.88 -19.25 -23.34
N CYS A 64 -0.75 -18.89 -22.70
CA CYS A 64 0.01 -19.82 -21.87
C CYS A 64 -0.86 -20.34 -20.71
N GLN A 65 -0.59 -21.59 -20.28
CA GLN A 65 -1.36 -22.25 -19.22
C GLN A 65 -1.40 -21.42 -17.92
N ASN A 66 -0.32 -20.74 -17.60
CA ASN A 66 -0.26 -19.89 -16.39
C ASN A 66 -1.14 -18.65 -16.52
N LEU A 67 -1.26 -18.06 -17.71
CA LEU A 67 -2.20 -16.97 -17.95
C LEU A 67 -3.66 -17.46 -17.78
N LYS A 68 -4.00 -18.64 -18.35
CA LYS A 68 -5.33 -19.23 -18.18
C LYS A 68 -5.65 -19.49 -16.71
N LYS A 69 -4.70 -20.06 -15.94
CA LYS A 69 -4.86 -20.28 -14.49
C LYS A 69 -5.03 -18.95 -13.75
N GLY A 70 -4.27 -17.92 -14.08
CA GLY A 70 -4.40 -16.60 -13.46
C GLY A 70 -5.76 -15.96 -13.75
N LEU A 71 -6.24 -16.02 -14.99
CA LEU A 71 -7.58 -15.53 -15.35
C LEU A 71 -8.70 -16.30 -14.62
N SER A 72 -8.55 -17.63 -14.49
CA SER A 72 -9.49 -18.44 -13.68
C SER A 72 -9.49 -17.99 -12.22
N ARG A 73 -8.31 -17.72 -11.66
CA ARG A 73 -8.18 -17.25 -10.29
C ARG A 73 -8.84 -15.89 -10.05
N VAL A 74 -8.70 -14.95 -11.00
CA VAL A 74 -9.44 -13.66 -10.97
C VAL A 74 -10.94 -13.90 -10.93
N LYS A 75 -11.48 -14.77 -11.82
CA LYS A 75 -12.91 -15.11 -11.84
C LYS A 75 -13.39 -15.73 -10.54
N GLU A 76 -12.62 -16.66 -9.96
CA GLU A 76 -12.94 -17.28 -8.68
C GLU A 76 -13.04 -16.24 -7.55
N MET A 77 -12.07 -15.34 -7.46
CA MET A 77 -12.09 -14.26 -6.47
C MET A 77 -13.29 -13.33 -6.68
N CYS A 78 -13.60 -12.96 -7.90
CA CYS A 78 -14.76 -12.14 -8.23
C CYS A 78 -16.08 -12.81 -7.79
N ARG A 79 -16.18 -14.14 -7.97
CA ARG A 79 -17.35 -14.92 -7.51
C ARG A 79 -17.45 -14.97 -6.00
N VAL A 80 -16.32 -15.17 -5.29
CA VAL A 80 -16.30 -15.20 -3.82
C VAL A 80 -16.72 -13.86 -3.23
N ILE A 81 -16.20 -12.75 -3.79
CA ILE A 81 -16.53 -11.38 -3.36
C ILE A 81 -17.92 -10.95 -3.87
N ARG A 82 -18.53 -11.71 -4.79
CA ARG A 82 -19.82 -11.41 -5.43
C ARG A 82 -19.85 -10.03 -6.11
N VAL A 83 -18.78 -9.69 -6.81
CA VAL A 83 -18.69 -8.43 -7.55
C VAL A 83 -19.55 -8.46 -8.82
N ARG A 84 -19.87 -7.26 -9.34
CA ARG A 84 -20.61 -7.12 -10.60
C ARG A 84 -19.74 -7.55 -11.78
N ARG A 85 -20.38 -8.02 -12.84
CA ARG A 85 -19.71 -8.50 -14.06
C ARG A 85 -18.76 -7.46 -14.67
N ASN A 86 -19.15 -6.19 -14.68
CA ASN A 86 -18.30 -5.11 -15.18
C ASN A 86 -16.95 -5.02 -14.42
N ILE A 87 -16.95 -5.30 -13.10
CA ILE A 87 -15.72 -5.33 -12.29
C ILE A 87 -14.88 -6.56 -12.64
N GLU A 88 -15.52 -7.71 -12.89
CA GLU A 88 -14.84 -8.94 -13.32
C GLU A 88 -14.14 -8.72 -14.67
N ASP A 89 -14.86 -8.19 -15.67
CA ASP A 89 -14.32 -7.93 -17.00
C ASP A 89 -13.15 -6.95 -16.96
N LEU A 90 -13.24 -5.90 -16.16
CA LEU A 90 -12.17 -4.93 -15.95
C LEU A 90 -10.95 -5.59 -15.28
N ALA A 91 -11.18 -6.42 -14.26
CA ALA A 91 -10.10 -7.13 -13.56
C ALA A 91 -9.37 -8.11 -14.48
N LEU A 92 -10.09 -8.80 -15.36
CA LEU A 92 -9.52 -9.70 -16.36
C LEU A 92 -8.65 -8.93 -17.37
N SER A 93 -9.12 -7.77 -17.85
CA SER A 93 -8.37 -6.90 -18.76
C SER A 93 -7.08 -6.42 -18.12
N TYR A 94 -7.13 -5.92 -16.88
CA TYR A 94 -5.94 -5.48 -16.15
C TYR A 94 -4.96 -6.62 -15.86
N PHE A 95 -5.47 -7.80 -15.55
CA PHE A 95 -4.61 -8.95 -15.33
C PHE A 95 -3.86 -9.34 -16.60
N GLN A 96 -4.53 -9.36 -17.76
CA GLN A 96 -3.91 -9.68 -19.03
C GLN A 96 -2.82 -8.66 -19.39
N GLN A 97 -3.12 -7.37 -19.32
CA GLN A 97 -2.15 -6.29 -19.60
C GLN A 97 -0.94 -6.35 -18.64
N ALA A 98 -1.17 -6.53 -17.34
CA ALA A 98 -0.09 -6.60 -16.37
C ALA A 98 0.74 -7.89 -16.51
N TYR A 99 0.13 -9.02 -16.88
CA TYR A 99 0.81 -10.29 -17.03
C TYR A 99 1.83 -10.27 -18.16
N GLU A 100 1.54 -9.55 -19.25
CA GLU A 100 2.41 -9.39 -20.43
C GLU A 100 3.55 -8.40 -20.19
N HIS A 101 3.47 -7.61 -19.13
CA HIS A 101 4.48 -6.60 -18.82
C HIS A 101 5.77 -7.21 -18.26
N GLU A 102 6.93 -6.68 -18.65
CA GLU A 102 8.26 -7.17 -18.28
C GLU A 102 8.45 -7.40 -16.78
N ASN A 103 7.91 -6.52 -15.96
CA ASN A 103 8.01 -6.58 -14.49
C ASN A 103 7.29 -7.80 -13.89
N PHE A 104 6.33 -8.42 -14.62
CA PHE A 104 5.54 -9.55 -14.11
C PHE A 104 5.72 -10.85 -14.91
N ILE A 105 6.39 -10.81 -16.07
CA ILE A 105 6.69 -12.02 -16.85
C ILE A 105 7.57 -12.98 -16.06
N ARG A 106 8.65 -12.48 -15.44
CA ARG A 106 9.70 -13.27 -14.79
C ARG A 106 9.57 -13.32 -13.26
N VAL A 107 8.34 -13.31 -12.72
CA VAL A 107 8.12 -13.36 -11.27
C VAL A 107 7.61 -14.72 -10.82
N ASN A 108 7.80 -15.02 -9.53
CA ASN A 108 7.33 -16.23 -8.88
C ASN A 108 5.81 -16.40 -8.99
N LEU A 109 5.35 -17.65 -8.95
CA LEU A 109 3.92 -17.99 -9.01
C LEU A 109 3.13 -17.25 -7.92
N THR A 110 3.64 -17.20 -6.70
CA THR A 110 3.01 -16.47 -5.57
C THR A 110 2.77 -15.00 -5.89
N LYS A 111 3.75 -14.31 -6.52
CA LYS A 111 3.54 -12.92 -6.96
C LYS A 111 2.50 -12.80 -8.07
N LYS A 112 2.40 -13.80 -8.96
CA LYS A 112 1.37 -13.83 -10.02
C LYS A 112 -0.03 -14.05 -9.45
N GLU A 113 -0.17 -14.86 -8.41
CA GLU A 113 -1.43 -15.02 -7.69
C GLU A 113 -1.83 -13.74 -6.97
N VAL A 114 -0.86 -13.09 -6.30
CA VAL A 114 -1.08 -11.78 -5.67
C VAL A 114 -1.43 -10.72 -6.72
N LEU A 115 -0.82 -10.75 -7.90
CA LEU A 115 -1.16 -9.86 -9.01
C LEU A 115 -2.63 -10.02 -9.41
N ALA A 116 -3.13 -11.25 -9.51
CA ALA A 116 -4.55 -11.51 -9.80
C ALA A 116 -5.47 -10.85 -8.76
N GLY A 117 -5.14 -10.97 -7.47
CA GLY A 117 -5.87 -10.31 -6.39
C GLY A 117 -5.79 -8.78 -6.44
N CYS A 118 -4.60 -8.24 -6.79
CA CYS A 118 -4.43 -6.80 -6.95
C CYS A 118 -5.25 -6.23 -8.12
N CYS A 119 -5.39 -6.97 -9.22
CA CYS A 119 -6.24 -6.55 -10.34
C CYS A 119 -7.71 -6.46 -9.91
N VAL A 120 -8.20 -7.44 -9.15
CA VAL A 120 -9.56 -7.38 -8.57
C VAL A 120 -9.70 -6.17 -7.64
N LEU A 121 -8.70 -5.92 -6.77
CA LEU A 121 -8.71 -4.77 -5.86
C LEU A 121 -8.76 -3.43 -6.59
N VAL A 122 -7.95 -3.26 -7.65
CA VAL A 122 -7.93 -2.03 -8.47
C VAL A 122 -9.28 -1.82 -9.14
N SER A 123 -9.84 -2.85 -9.78
CA SER A 123 -11.12 -2.78 -10.47
C SER A 123 -12.27 -2.48 -9.51
N CYS A 124 -12.28 -3.08 -8.32
CA CYS A 124 -13.25 -2.79 -7.28
C CYS A 124 -13.16 -1.32 -6.85
N ARG A 125 -11.96 -0.80 -6.62
CA ARG A 125 -11.76 0.60 -6.21
C ARG A 125 -12.20 1.60 -7.29
N GLN A 126 -11.93 1.31 -8.56
CA GLN A 126 -12.39 2.17 -9.65
C GLN A 126 -13.91 2.24 -9.78
N MET A 127 -14.57 1.14 -9.45
CA MET A 127 -16.02 1.04 -9.48
C MET A 127 -16.68 1.34 -8.12
N ASN A 128 -15.93 1.95 -7.19
CA ASN A 128 -16.37 2.29 -5.84
C ASN A 128 -16.96 1.08 -5.07
N TRP A 129 -16.41 -0.12 -5.31
CA TRP A 129 -16.78 -1.31 -4.57
C TRP A 129 -15.85 -1.46 -3.36
N PRO A 130 -16.38 -1.36 -2.12
CA PRO A 130 -15.55 -1.26 -0.91
C PRO A 130 -14.94 -2.61 -0.53
N ILE A 131 -13.67 -2.83 -0.89
CA ILE A 131 -12.87 -3.95 -0.40
C ILE A 131 -11.52 -3.47 0.14
N THR A 132 -10.98 -4.23 1.09
CA THR A 132 -9.71 -3.92 1.73
C THR A 132 -8.55 -4.74 1.15
N ILE A 133 -7.32 -4.30 1.39
CA ILE A 133 -6.14 -5.14 1.13
C ILE A 133 -6.20 -6.40 2.00
N GLY A 134 -6.75 -6.29 3.22
CA GLY A 134 -6.96 -7.40 4.13
C GLY A 134 -7.83 -8.51 3.53
N THR A 135 -8.93 -8.14 2.89
CA THR A 135 -9.82 -9.09 2.20
C THR A 135 -9.07 -9.91 1.15
N ILE A 136 -8.27 -9.23 0.31
CA ILE A 136 -7.46 -9.91 -0.72
C ILE A 136 -6.37 -10.78 -0.07
N SER A 137 -5.71 -10.28 0.97
CA SER A 137 -4.69 -11.04 1.71
C SER A 137 -5.25 -12.32 2.32
N CYS A 138 -6.43 -12.25 2.93
CA CYS A 138 -7.13 -13.42 3.48
C CYS A 138 -7.52 -14.43 2.39
N LEU A 139 -8.06 -13.96 1.24
CA LEU A 139 -8.47 -14.83 0.13
C LEU A 139 -7.29 -15.58 -0.49
N LEU A 140 -6.12 -14.95 -0.53
CA LEU A 140 -4.90 -15.51 -1.12
C LEU A 140 -3.98 -16.18 -0.09
N ASN A 141 -4.29 -16.07 1.19
CA ASN A 141 -3.40 -16.43 2.29
C ASN A 141 -1.99 -15.82 2.12
N ALA A 142 -1.94 -14.54 1.71
CA ALA A 142 -0.70 -13.82 1.39
C ALA A 142 -0.44 -12.70 2.40
N ASP A 143 0.85 -12.34 2.56
CA ASP A 143 1.24 -11.21 3.42
C ASP A 143 0.67 -9.89 2.87
N PRO A 144 -0.05 -9.10 3.69
CA PRO A 144 -0.55 -7.78 3.32
C PRO A 144 0.53 -6.81 2.80
N ALA A 145 1.78 -6.95 3.28
CA ALA A 145 2.89 -6.13 2.81
C ALA A 145 3.26 -6.46 1.36
N LEU A 146 3.26 -7.76 1.00
CA LEU A 146 3.48 -8.22 -0.36
C LEU A 146 2.36 -7.74 -1.29
N VAL A 147 1.10 -7.88 -0.86
CA VAL A 147 -0.07 -7.39 -1.63
C VAL A 147 0.04 -5.89 -1.87
N GLY A 148 0.40 -5.12 -0.83
CA GLY A 148 0.59 -3.67 -0.96
C GLY A 148 1.75 -3.28 -1.88
N GLY A 149 2.81 -4.09 -1.96
CA GLY A 149 3.93 -3.90 -2.88
C GLY A 149 3.49 -4.11 -4.33
N VAL A 150 2.91 -5.27 -4.62
CA VAL A 150 2.42 -5.64 -5.97
C VAL A 150 1.33 -4.66 -6.45
N TYR A 151 0.45 -4.21 -5.55
CA TYR A 151 -0.57 -3.20 -5.87
C TYR A 151 0.04 -1.88 -6.36
N ARG A 152 1.09 -1.37 -5.70
CA ARG A 152 1.79 -0.15 -6.13
C ARG A 152 2.47 -0.33 -7.48
N ASP A 153 3.10 -1.48 -7.72
CA ASP A 153 3.76 -1.78 -8.97
C ASP A 153 2.72 -1.88 -10.12
N LEU A 154 1.58 -2.51 -9.84
CA LEU A 154 0.46 -2.60 -10.78
C LEU A 154 -0.07 -1.22 -11.19
N LEU A 155 -0.30 -0.32 -10.24
CA LEU A 155 -0.77 1.04 -10.53
C LEU A 155 0.20 1.82 -11.43
N LYS A 156 1.52 1.67 -11.20
CA LYS A 156 2.55 2.30 -12.04
C LYS A 156 2.51 1.77 -13.47
N ILE A 157 2.36 0.44 -13.65
CA ILE A 157 2.32 -0.20 -14.95
C ILE A 157 1.08 0.20 -15.74
N LEU A 158 -0.08 0.18 -15.09
CA LEU A 158 -1.35 0.55 -15.72
C LEU A 158 -1.52 2.07 -15.84
N LYS A 159 -0.55 2.87 -15.34
CA LYS A 159 -0.59 4.34 -15.29
C LYS A 159 -1.89 4.87 -14.66
N LEU A 160 -2.38 4.16 -13.64
CA LEU A 160 -3.58 4.53 -12.94
C LEU A 160 -3.23 5.39 -11.71
N GLU A 161 -4.04 6.40 -11.47
CA GLU A 161 -3.96 7.14 -10.22
C GLU A 161 -4.42 6.25 -9.06
N ALA A 162 -3.73 6.37 -7.92
CA ALA A 162 -4.13 5.65 -6.71
C ALA A 162 -5.47 6.21 -6.22
N LEU A 163 -6.55 5.52 -6.51
CA LEU A 163 -7.87 5.87 -5.99
C LEU A 163 -7.85 5.72 -4.47
N THR A 164 -7.94 6.84 -3.79
CA THR A 164 -8.11 6.90 -2.34
C THR A 164 -9.57 6.67 -2.01
N VAL A 165 -9.91 5.44 -1.67
CA VAL A 165 -11.22 5.15 -1.08
C VAL A 165 -11.25 5.78 0.30
N GLY A 166 -12.29 6.52 0.62
CA GLY A 166 -12.46 7.13 1.93
C GLY A 166 -12.40 6.08 3.05
N ILE A 167 -11.71 6.38 4.14
CA ILE A 167 -11.55 5.43 5.26
C ILE A 167 -12.92 4.97 5.81
N ILE A 168 -13.93 5.82 5.75
CA ILE A 168 -15.29 5.53 6.21
C ILE A 168 -15.99 4.54 5.28
N GLU A 169 -15.76 4.64 3.97
CA GLU A 169 -16.37 3.74 2.97
C GLU A 169 -15.87 2.29 3.12
N VAL A 170 -14.60 2.15 3.50
CA VAL A 170 -13.99 0.83 3.74
C VAL A 170 -14.38 0.25 5.10
N LEU A 171 -14.83 1.10 6.03
CA LEU A 171 -15.10 0.69 7.42
C LEU A 171 -16.19 -0.39 7.51
N GLU A 172 -17.27 -0.29 6.75
CA GLU A 172 -18.34 -1.26 6.77
C GLU A 172 -17.87 -2.63 6.33
N ALA A 173 -17.14 -2.70 5.21
CA ALA A 173 -16.55 -3.95 4.74
C ALA A 173 -15.54 -4.51 5.75
N HIS A 174 -14.75 -3.64 6.38
CA HIS A 174 -13.80 -4.04 7.41
C HIS A 174 -14.48 -4.61 8.65
N CYS A 175 -15.57 -4.00 9.12
CA CYS A 175 -16.33 -4.49 10.28
C CYS A 175 -17.01 -5.85 10.00
N GLN A 176 -17.40 -6.12 8.76
CA GLN A 176 -17.99 -7.42 8.36
C GLN A 176 -16.97 -8.57 8.37
N GLU A 177 -15.67 -8.28 8.29
CA GLU A 177 -14.62 -9.29 8.42
C GLU A 177 -14.55 -9.90 9.83
N TYR A 178 -15.02 -9.15 10.85
CA TYR A 178 -14.94 -9.57 12.25
C TYR A 178 -16.06 -10.57 12.59
N LYS A 179 -15.67 -11.79 12.91
CA LYS A 179 -16.60 -12.87 13.26
C LYS A 179 -16.92 -12.88 14.77
N ILE A 180 -17.63 -11.85 15.23
CA ILE A 180 -17.98 -11.67 16.65
C ILE A 180 -19.49 -11.74 16.92
N ASN A 181 -20.24 -12.40 16.05
CA ASN A 181 -21.67 -12.63 16.24
C ASN A 181 -21.93 -13.64 17.37
N SER A 182 -23.14 -13.63 17.95
CA SER A 182 -23.58 -14.55 19.02
C SER A 182 -23.39 -16.03 18.71
N ASP A 183 -23.41 -16.39 17.41
CA ASP A 183 -23.25 -17.79 16.96
C ASP A 183 -21.81 -18.30 17.05
N GLN A 184 -20.81 -17.39 17.14
CA GLN A 184 -19.40 -17.74 17.05
C GLN A 184 -18.61 -17.45 18.33
N VAL A 185 -19.14 -16.60 19.20
CA VAL A 185 -18.46 -16.07 20.37
C VAL A 185 -19.43 -16.05 21.55
N PRO A 186 -18.97 -16.23 22.81
CA PRO A 186 -19.83 -16.11 23.98
C PRO A 186 -20.60 -14.79 24.00
N GLU A 187 -21.85 -14.82 24.47
CA GLU A 187 -22.79 -13.69 24.44
C GLU A 187 -22.20 -12.40 25.09
N GLU A 188 -21.39 -12.55 26.13
CA GLU A 188 -20.71 -11.42 26.79
C GLU A 188 -19.73 -10.66 25.85
N LEU A 189 -19.13 -11.39 24.90
CA LEU A 189 -18.17 -10.86 23.95
C LEU A 189 -18.77 -10.61 22.56
N ALA A 190 -19.98 -11.15 22.33
CA ALA A 190 -20.69 -11.00 21.07
C ALA A 190 -21.24 -9.59 20.89
N GLU A 191 -21.19 -9.11 19.63
CA GLU A 191 -21.74 -7.80 19.26
C GLU A 191 -22.36 -7.86 17.87
N ASP A 192 -23.39 -7.03 17.66
CA ASP A 192 -23.99 -6.86 16.34
C ASP A 192 -23.08 -6.00 15.45
N CYS A 193 -22.88 -6.47 14.22
CA CYS A 193 -22.01 -5.80 13.23
C CYS A 193 -22.49 -4.38 12.91
N THR A 194 -23.81 -4.14 12.87
CA THR A 194 -24.37 -2.82 12.54
C THR A 194 -24.10 -1.80 13.65
N VAL A 195 -24.27 -2.21 14.91
CA VAL A 195 -24.01 -1.37 16.10
C VAL A 195 -22.51 -1.09 16.23
N LEU A 196 -21.69 -2.12 16.01
CA LEU A 196 -20.23 -2.00 16.00
C LEU A 196 -19.76 -1.01 14.94
N THR A 197 -20.27 -1.16 13.71
CA THR A 197 -19.93 -0.28 12.57
C THR A 197 -20.30 1.17 12.86
N LYS A 198 -21.49 1.42 13.40
CA LYS A 198 -21.94 2.76 13.75
C LYS A 198 -21.02 3.41 14.79
N ARG A 199 -20.64 2.70 15.83
CA ARG A 199 -19.72 3.18 16.88
C ARG A 199 -18.32 3.38 16.34
N ALA A 200 -17.79 2.46 15.54
CA ALA A 200 -16.49 2.56 14.92
C ALA A 200 -16.41 3.73 13.93
N LYS A 201 -17.48 4.00 13.17
CA LYS A 201 -17.59 5.15 12.28
C LYS A 201 -17.45 6.47 13.05
N ALA A 202 -18.17 6.61 14.15
CA ALA A 202 -18.07 7.81 14.99
C ALA A 202 -16.66 8.01 15.56
N LEU A 203 -15.95 6.93 15.93
CA LEU A 203 -14.55 6.99 16.37
C LEU A 203 -13.59 7.37 15.25
N VAL A 204 -13.80 6.90 14.03
CA VAL A 204 -12.99 7.28 12.86
C VAL A 204 -13.22 8.74 12.49
N GLU A 205 -14.45 9.23 12.58
CA GLU A 205 -14.77 10.66 12.38
C GLU A 205 -14.08 11.52 13.44
N LEU A 206 -14.12 11.14 14.70
CA LEU A 206 -13.37 11.82 15.78
C LEU A 206 -11.86 11.80 15.52
N ALA A 207 -11.33 10.69 15.02
CA ALA A 207 -9.92 10.57 14.65
C ALA A 207 -9.55 11.49 13.47
N ALA A 208 -10.48 11.73 12.55
CA ALA A 208 -10.30 12.68 11.46
C ALA A 208 -10.30 14.13 11.97
N ASP A 209 -11.24 14.48 12.85
CA ASP A 209 -11.31 15.81 13.51
C ASP A 209 -10.05 16.12 14.31
N SER A 210 -9.39 15.09 14.84
CA SER A 210 -8.15 15.22 15.64
C SER A 210 -6.86 14.96 14.85
N TRP A 211 -6.91 14.95 13.54
CA TRP A 211 -5.77 14.77 12.60
C TRP A 211 -5.04 13.41 12.72
N ILE A 212 -5.55 12.45 13.49
CA ILE A 212 -4.89 11.15 13.68
C ILE A 212 -4.90 10.32 12.38
N VAL A 213 -5.88 10.50 11.52
CA VAL A 213 -6.01 9.75 10.25
C VAL A 213 -5.01 10.22 9.20
N THR A 214 -4.61 11.49 9.24
CA THR A 214 -3.82 12.14 8.20
C THR A 214 -2.43 11.52 8.03
N GLY A 215 -2.07 11.15 6.79
CA GLY A 215 -0.77 10.60 6.44
C GLY A 215 -0.52 9.16 6.93
N ARG A 216 -1.55 8.43 7.33
CA ARG A 216 -1.44 7.09 7.91
C ARG A 216 -2.15 6.02 7.10
N LYS A 217 -1.70 4.76 7.26
CA LYS A 217 -2.36 3.61 6.64
C LYS A 217 -3.76 3.43 7.25
N PRO A 218 -4.82 3.21 6.45
CA PRO A 218 -6.18 3.09 6.95
C PRO A 218 -6.41 1.84 7.82
N LEU A 219 -5.90 0.69 7.43
CA LEU A 219 -6.17 -0.59 8.10
C LEU A 219 -5.85 -0.59 9.62
N PRO A 220 -4.67 -0.10 10.09
CA PRO A 220 -4.41 -0.02 11.52
C PRO A 220 -5.36 0.91 12.28
N MET A 221 -5.84 1.98 11.65
CA MET A 221 -6.79 2.92 12.23
C MET A 221 -8.18 2.29 12.33
N LEU A 222 -8.63 1.61 11.28
CA LEU A 222 -9.90 0.88 11.28
C LEU A 222 -9.91 -0.19 12.37
N MET A 223 -8.83 -0.96 12.50
CA MET A 223 -8.69 -1.98 13.55
C MET A 223 -8.73 -1.36 14.95
N ALA A 224 -8.04 -0.25 15.17
CA ALA A 224 -8.04 0.45 16.45
C ALA A 224 -9.45 0.98 16.80
N ALA A 225 -10.13 1.62 15.84
CA ALA A 225 -11.48 2.13 16.02
C ALA A 225 -12.48 1.01 16.30
N THR A 226 -12.40 -0.11 15.55
CA THR A 226 -13.28 -1.28 15.74
C THR A 226 -13.06 -1.93 17.11
N TYR A 227 -11.81 -2.07 17.55
CA TYR A 227 -11.50 -2.63 18.86
C TYR A 227 -12.01 -1.74 20.01
N LEU A 228 -11.79 -0.43 19.95
CA LEU A 228 -12.29 0.52 20.96
C LEU A 228 -13.83 0.63 20.93
N ALA A 229 -14.43 0.59 19.74
CA ALA A 229 -15.88 0.53 19.58
C ALA A 229 -16.45 -0.70 20.29
N TRP A 230 -15.87 -1.87 20.04
CA TRP A 230 -16.29 -3.13 20.67
C TRP A 230 -16.15 -3.09 22.20
N GLN A 231 -15.05 -2.56 22.73
CA GLN A 231 -14.87 -2.41 24.17
C GLN A 231 -15.88 -1.44 24.79
N SER A 232 -16.19 -0.33 24.10
CA SER A 232 -17.06 0.74 24.62
C SER A 232 -18.56 0.45 24.53
N LEU A 233 -19.00 -0.48 23.69
CA LEU A 233 -20.41 -0.85 23.57
C LEU A 233 -20.92 -1.57 24.80
N LYS A 234 -20.14 -2.50 25.33
CA LYS A 234 -20.42 -3.24 26.57
C LYS A 234 -19.15 -3.27 27.43
N PRO A 235 -18.88 -2.23 28.25
CA PRO A 235 -17.63 -2.11 28.99
C PRO A 235 -17.57 -3.08 30.19
N ASN A 236 -17.62 -4.39 29.91
CA ASN A 236 -17.50 -5.46 30.90
C ASN A 236 -16.05 -5.64 31.31
N LYS A 237 -15.82 -6.11 32.53
CA LYS A 237 -14.47 -6.47 33.01
C LYS A 237 -13.75 -7.45 32.07
N HIS A 238 -14.49 -8.36 31.42
CA HIS A 238 -13.96 -9.32 30.45
C HIS A 238 -13.46 -8.63 29.17
N ARG A 239 -14.25 -7.71 28.59
CA ARG A 239 -13.86 -6.95 27.38
C ARG A 239 -12.71 -5.99 27.64
N LEU A 240 -12.73 -5.31 28.78
CA LEU A 240 -11.67 -4.34 29.15
C LEU A 240 -10.31 -5.02 29.38
N LYS A 241 -10.28 -6.23 29.92
CA LYS A 241 -9.05 -7.01 30.12
C LYS A 241 -8.56 -7.74 28.88
N LEU A 242 -9.37 -7.82 27.81
CA LEU A 242 -9.01 -8.52 26.62
C LEU A 242 -8.01 -7.68 25.79
N SER A 243 -6.80 -8.20 25.58
CA SER A 243 -5.80 -7.54 24.73
C SER A 243 -6.20 -7.58 23.24
N LEU A 244 -5.65 -6.67 22.43
CA LEU A 244 -5.88 -6.65 20.99
C LEU A 244 -5.56 -7.99 20.32
N ASP A 245 -4.49 -8.68 20.77
CA ASP A 245 -4.12 -9.99 20.21
C ASP A 245 -5.18 -11.06 20.44
N LYS A 246 -5.74 -11.09 21.64
CA LYS A 246 -6.82 -12.02 21.98
C LYS A 246 -8.10 -11.67 21.23
N PHE A 247 -8.41 -10.37 21.10
CA PHE A 247 -9.55 -9.89 20.31
C PHE A 247 -9.42 -10.28 18.83
N CYS A 248 -8.26 -10.08 18.21
CA CYS A 248 -8.04 -10.44 16.80
C CYS A 248 -8.18 -11.96 16.59
N ARG A 249 -7.67 -12.79 17.53
CA ARG A 249 -7.86 -14.25 17.47
C ARG A 249 -9.32 -14.64 17.60
N LEU A 250 -10.04 -14.03 18.54
CA LEU A 250 -11.47 -14.25 18.75
C LEU A 250 -12.28 -13.89 17.50
N ALA A 251 -12.00 -12.73 16.90
CA ALA A 251 -12.65 -12.22 15.70
C ALA A 251 -12.18 -12.89 14.41
N LYS A 252 -11.14 -13.77 14.47
CA LYS A 252 -10.50 -14.43 13.33
C LYS A 252 -9.94 -13.46 12.28
N VAL A 253 -9.38 -12.33 12.74
CA VAL A 253 -8.79 -11.27 11.90
C VAL A 253 -7.30 -11.17 12.17
N GLN A 254 -6.51 -10.93 11.14
CA GLN A 254 -5.07 -10.76 11.28
C GLN A 254 -4.73 -9.41 11.92
N LYS A 255 -3.91 -9.44 12.99
CA LYS A 255 -3.47 -8.23 13.69
C LYS A 255 -2.54 -7.38 12.83
N SER A 256 -2.80 -6.08 12.76
CA SER A 256 -1.88 -5.11 12.19
C SER A 256 -0.87 -4.63 13.24
N GLN A 257 0.44 -4.60 12.90
CA GLN A 257 1.51 -4.22 13.84
C GLN A 257 1.33 -2.82 14.45
N SER A 258 0.91 -1.85 13.65
CA SER A 258 0.76 -0.45 14.09
C SER A 258 -0.60 -0.14 14.73
N ALA A 259 -1.50 -1.11 14.87
CA ALA A 259 -2.82 -0.88 15.47
C ALA A 259 -2.74 -0.49 16.95
N LEU A 260 -1.79 -1.06 17.72
CA LEU A 260 -1.59 -0.70 19.13
C LEU A 260 -1.26 0.78 19.30
N THR A 261 -0.36 1.32 18.46
CA THR A 261 -0.01 2.76 18.51
C THR A 261 -1.24 3.62 18.19
N ARG A 262 -2.09 3.18 17.25
CA ARG A 262 -3.34 3.90 16.93
C ARG A 262 -4.34 3.87 18.09
N ILE A 263 -4.42 2.75 18.82
CA ILE A 263 -5.25 2.63 20.01
C ILE A 263 -4.77 3.62 21.09
N THR A 264 -3.47 3.72 21.33
CA THR A 264 -2.92 4.66 22.30
C THR A 264 -3.24 6.10 21.94
N GLU A 265 -3.01 6.51 20.71
CA GLU A 265 -3.32 7.86 20.22
C GLU A 265 -4.82 8.19 20.31
N LEU A 266 -5.70 7.26 19.93
CA LEU A 266 -7.15 7.44 20.08
C LEU A 266 -7.54 7.57 21.56
N LYS A 267 -6.97 6.76 22.45
CA LYS A 267 -7.21 6.86 23.89
C LYS A 267 -6.73 8.21 24.45
N GLU A 268 -5.61 8.74 23.98
CA GLU A 268 -5.12 10.07 24.38
C GLU A 268 -6.10 11.18 24.01
N VAL A 269 -6.64 11.14 22.78
CA VAL A 269 -7.66 12.09 22.34
C VAL A 269 -8.94 11.95 23.17
N LEU A 270 -9.39 10.72 23.37
CA LEU A 270 -10.57 10.44 24.20
C LEU A 270 -10.36 10.93 25.66
N CYS A 271 -9.16 10.76 26.24
CA CYS A 271 -8.84 11.28 27.56
C CYS A 271 -8.87 12.82 27.61
N LYS A 272 -8.34 13.51 26.59
CA LYS A 272 -8.42 14.96 26.51
C LYS A 272 -9.88 15.43 26.50
N LEU A 273 -10.73 14.81 25.69
CA LEU A 273 -12.15 15.15 25.62
C LEU A 273 -12.93 14.71 26.86
N GLY A 274 -12.58 13.56 27.44
CA GLY A 274 -13.21 13.04 28.66
C GLY A 274 -13.04 13.95 29.88
N ARG A 275 -11.90 14.65 29.97
CA ARG A 275 -11.66 15.65 31.02
C ARG A 275 -12.57 16.88 30.91
N GLU A 276 -13.08 17.14 29.74
CA GLU A 276 -13.98 18.27 29.48
C GLU A 276 -15.46 17.95 29.82
N ILE A 277 -15.77 16.71 30.22
CA ILE A 277 -17.12 16.29 30.55
C ILE A 277 -17.49 16.88 31.95
N PRO A 278 -18.53 17.72 32.06
CA PRO A 278 -18.83 18.45 33.28
C PRO A 278 -19.18 17.59 34.51
N TRP A 279 -19.75 16.40 34.27
CA TRP A 279 -20.19 15.51 35.37
C TRP A 279 -19.16 14.48 35.79
N VAL A 280 -18.05 14.34 35.05
CA VAL A 280 -16.94 13.46 35.43
C VAL A 280 -16.05 14.18 36.44
N ARG A 281 -16.04 13.72 37.67
CA ARG A 281 -15.21 14.30 38.75
C ARG A 281 -13.90 13.58 38.97
N GLU A 282 -13.78 12.35 38.45
CA GLU A 282 -12.60 11.50 38.57
C GLU A 282 -11.57 11.83 37.51
N THR A 283 -10.31 11.53 37.77
CA THR A 283 -9.24 11.67 36.79
C THR A 283 -9.45 10.65 35.66
N VAL A 284 -9.65 11.14 34.43
CA VAL A 284 -9.82 10.30 33.25
C VAL A 284 -8.50 9.69 32.87
N THR A 285 -8.41 8.36 32.99
CA THR A 285 -7.25 7.55 32.59
C THR A 285 -7.50 6.83 31.29
N PRO A 286 -6.46 6.33 30.56
CA PRO A 286 -6.64 5.58 29.32
C PRO A 286 -7.46 4.30 29.47
N ASP A 287 -7.63 3.78 30.68
CA ASP A 287 -8.43 2.57 30.93
C ASP A 287 -9.87 2.91 31.30
N SER A 288 -10.09 3.98 32.07
CA SER A 288 -11.43 4.43 32.46
C SER A 288 -12.17 5.13 31.31
N VAL A 289 -11.46 5.76 30.37
CA VAL A 289 -12.06 6.52 29.27
C VAL A 289 -12.94 5.68 28.35
N ILE A 290 -12.72 4.37 28.28
CA ILE A 290 -13.51 3.47 27.42
C ILE A 290 -14.99 3.47 27.82
N GLN A 291 -15.29 3.64 29.10
CA GLN A 291 -16.67 3.74 29.61
C GLN A 291 -17.34 5.04 29.19
N LEU A 292 -16.57 6.09 28.97
CA LEU A 292 -17.05 7.43 28.59
C LEU A 292 -17.14 7.65 27.08
N VAL A 293 -16.70 6.69 26.26
CA VAL A 293 -16.69 6.82 24.79
C VAL A 293 -18.07 7.15 24.23
N GLY A 294 -19.15 6.58 24.81
CA GLY A 294 -20.53 6.91 24.41
C GLY A 294 -20.82 8.40 24.53
N ASP A 295 -20.63 8.93 25.73
CA ASP A 295 -20.91 10.32 26.06
C ASP A 295 -20.01 11.29 25.27
N ILE A 296 -18.74 10.92 25.09
CA ILE A 296 -17.79 11.70 24.28
C ILE A 296 -18.25 11.80 22.83
N LEU A 297 -18.69 10.71 22.22
CA LEU A 297 -19.11 10.71 20.83
C LEU A 297 -20.44 11.42 20.60
N GLU A 298 -21.38 11.32 21.54
CA GLU A 298 -22.64 12.05 21.48
C GLU A 298 -22.45 13.55 21.60
N ASN A 299 -21.52 13.99 22.45
CA ASN A 299 -21.26 15.40 22.72
C ASN A 299 -19.97 15.92 22.05
N ARG A 300 -19.43 15.21 21.04
CA ARG A 300 -18.10 15.45 20.49
C ARG A 300 -17.83 16.89 20.09
N PHE A 301 -18.76 17.56 19.43
CA PHE A 301 -18.56 18.93 18.98
C PHE A 301 -18.52 19.95 20.12
N ALA A 302 -19.36 19.75 21.12
CA ALA A 302 -19.35 20.62 22.33
C ALA A 302 -18.06 20.44 23.12
N LEU A 303 -17.61 19.20 23.28
CA LEU A 303 -16.37 18.86 23.99
C LEU A 303 -15.12 19.35 23.24
N LEU A 304 -15.10 19.21 21.92
CA LEU A 304 -14.01 19.76 21.09
C LEU A 304 -13.91 21.29 21.22
N ARG A 305 -15.02 22.01 21.14
CA ARG A 305 -15.03 23.47 21.30
C ARG A 305 -14.55 23.87 22.69
N ARG A 306 -14.98 23.16 23.72
CA ARG A 306 -14.57 23.44 25.12
C ARG A 306 -13.08 23.17 25.31
N ALA A 307 -12.60 22.02 24.85
CA ALA A 307 -11.20 21.65 24.92
C ALA A 307 -10.29 22.64 24.17
N LEU A 308 -10.71 23.14 23.01
CA LEU A 308 -9.98 24.17 22.28
C LEU A 308 -9.91 25.49 23.05
N ARG A 309 -11.03 25.97 23.61
CA ARG A 309 -11.04 27.20 24.44
C ARG A 309 -10.13 27.06 25.66
N ASN A 310 -10.27 25.99 26.41
CA ASN A 310 -9.43 25.76 27.60
C ASN A 310 -7.94 25.68 27.24
N HIS A 311 -7.62 25.15 26.06
CA HIS A 311 -6.24 25.11 25.57
C HIS A 311 -5.73 26.50 25.16
N GLU A 312 -6.56 27.30 24.50
CA GLU A 312 -6.24 28.69 24.13
C GLU A 312 -6.05 29.56 25.37
N ASP A 313 -6.94 29.43 26.37
CA ASP A 313 -6.84 30.14 27.65
C ASP A 313 -5.55 29.78 28.41
N SER A 314 -5.16 28.51 28.41
CA SER A 314 -3.89 28.07 29.02
C SER A 314 -2.67 28.61 28.30
N LEU A 315 -2.67 28.69 26.98
CA LEU A 315 -1.58 29.28 26.19
C LEU A 315 -1.46 30.80 26.44
N GLN A 316 -2.58 31.51 26.60
CA GLN A 316 -2.58 32.92 26.92
C GLN A 316 -2.03 33.17 28.31
N ALA A 317 -2.41 32.35 29.30
CA ALA A 317 -1.88 32.41 30.64
C ALA A 317 -0.35 32.17 30.70
N GLU A 318 0.17 31.20 29.97
CA GLU A 318 1.61 30.95 29.86
C GLU A 318 2.37 32.11 29.20
N ASN A 319 1.78 32.78 28.21
CA ASN A 319 2.39 33.94 27.56
C ASN A 319 2.44 35.16 28.46
N VAL A 320 1.46 35.34 29.35
CA VAL A 320 1.43 36.44 30.38
C VAL A 320 2.49 36.23 31.45
N VAL A 321 2.70 34.97 31.87
CA VAL A 321 3.71 34.63 32.90
C VAL A 321 5.15 34.79 32.38
N ASN A 322 5.37 34.56 31.06
CA ASN A 322 6.68 34.65 30.45
C ASN A 322 7.03 36.05 29.88
N SER A 323 6.19 37.07 30.07
CA SER A 323 6.52 38.45 29.74
C SER A 323 7.38 39.05 30.88
N PRO A 324 8.67 39.36 30.68
CA PRO A 324 9.45 40.05 31.70
C PRO A 324 8.86 41.45 31.92
N ASN A 325 8.51 41.75 33.18
CA ASN A 325 8.11 43.06 33.63
C ASN A 325 9.03 44.14 33.05
N LYS A 326 8.52 44.98 32.19
CA LYS A 326 9.04 46.32 31.93
C LYS A 326 8.11 47.30 32.64
N GLU A 327 8.44 47.53 33.91
CA GLU A 327 7.92 48.70 34.62
C GLU A 327 8.46 49.96 33.99
N THR A 328 7.53 50.85 33.70
CA THR A 328 7.53 52.31 33.76
C THR A 328 8.84 53.10 33.58
N ALA A 329 8.92 53.83 32.49
CA ALA A 329 9.41 55.23 32.53
C ALA A 329 8.81 56.06 31.39
N SER A 330 7.97 56.94 31.80
CA SER A 330 7.56 58.28 31.38
C SER A 330 8.22 58.93 30.18
N SER A 331 7.32 59.43 29.27
CA SER A 331 7.33 60.76 28.64
C SER A 331 8.35 61.09 27.54
N LYS A 332 7.90 61.31 26.37
CA LYS A 332 7.64 62.49 25.51
C LYS A 332 7.99 62.27 24.03
N PRO A 333 7.37 62.96 23.13
CA PRO A 333 7.41 62.67 21.67
C PRO A 333 8.43 63.58 20.95
N GLN A 334 9.07 63.05 19.94
CA GLN A 334 9.68 63.81 18.82
C GLN A 334 9.83 62.92 17.58
N GLU A 335 9.11 63.26 16.57
CA GLU A 335 9.42 63.66 15.19
C GLU A 335 10.42 62.83 14.41
N LEU A 336 9.88 62.36 13.30
CA LEU A 336 10.37 62.16 11.93
C LEU A 336 11.91 62.26 11.67
N THR A 337 12.48 61.20 11.12
CA THR A 337 13.18 61.21 9.81
C THR A 337 13.78 59.87 9.42
N GLU A 338 13.47 59.50 8.19
CA GLU A 338 14.30 58.78 7.20
C GLU A 338 14.98 57.41 7.52
N ASN A 339 14.62 56.41 6.68
CA ASN A 339 15.30 55.14 6.33
C ASN A 339 16.70 55.35 5.72
N PRO A 340 17.49 54.32 5.43
CA PRO A 340 17.59 52.90 5.81
C PRO A 340 19.02 52.50 6.24
N PRO A 341 19.49 51.27 6.36
CA PRO A 341 19.26 50.10 5.51
C PRO A 341 19.09 48.75 6.26
N ALA A 342 18.77 47.76 5.44
CA ALA A 342 18.58 46.34 5.74
C ALA A 342 19.82 45.70 6.41
N GLU A 343 19.57 44.92 7.43
CA GLU A 343 20.26 43.67 7.73
C GLU A 343 19.61 42.96 8.93
N ASP A 344 19.55 41.64 8.83
CA ASP A 344 19.24 40.67 9.89
C ASP A 344 17.77 40.34 10.17
N ARG A 345 17.14 39.56 9.27
CA ARG A 345 15.91 38.80 9.50
C ARG A 345 16.16 37.28 9.45
N GLY A 346 17.24 36.78 10.02
CA GLY A 346 17.59 35.34 9.98
C GLY A 346 17.20 34.50 11.20
N HIS A 347 16.91 35.09 12.36
CA HIS A 347 16.83 34.30 13.61
C HIS A 347 15.45 34.17 14.28
N GLN A 348 14.43 34.91 13.86
CA GLN A 348 13.10 34.82 14.51
C GLN A 348 12.16 33.76 13.92
N SER A 349 12.41 33.25 12.73
CA SER A 349 11.53 32.28 12.06
C SER A 349 11.73 30.83 12.53
N GLN A 350 12.89 30.46 13.07
CA GLN A 350 13.14 29.09 13.50
C GLN A 350 12.53 28.74 14.87
N GLU A 351 12.45 29.69 15.80
CA GLU A 351 11.82 29.45 17.12
C GLU A 351 10.29 29.42 17.04
N SER A 352 9.67 30.20 16.15
CA SER A 352 8.20 30.20 15.99
C SER A 352 7.71 28.90 15.32
N GLU A 353 8.46 28.32 14.38
CA GLU A 353 8.09 27.05 13.75
C GLU A 353 8.26 25.83 14.67
N SER A 354 9.23 25.84 15.59
CA SER A 354 9.46 24.72 16.52
C SER A 354 8.36 24.59 17.58
N ASN A 355 7.66 25.67 17.91
CA ASN A 355 6.61 25.71 18.92
C ASN A 355 5.19 25.56 18.38
N TRP A 356 5.00 25.51 17.06
CA TRP A 356 3.66 25.41 16.47
C TRP A 356 2.88 24.18 16.94
N GLY A 357 3.54 23.02 17.08
CA GLY A 357 2.90 21.79 17.58
C GLY A 357 2.41 21.85 19.02
N LYS A 358 2.97 22.74 19.85
CA LYS A 358 2.53 22.97 21.23
C LYS A 358 1.32 23.89 21.32
N ARG A 359 1.11 24.75 20.31
CA ARG A 359 0.00 25.71 20.25
C ARG A 359 -1.30 25.10 19.76
N VAL A 360 -1.29 23.89 19.23
CA VAL A 360 -2.46 23.21 18.68
C VAL A 360 -2.85 22.04 19.58
N LEU A 361 -4.10 22.00 20.04
CA LEU A 361 -4.60 20.94 20.93
C LEU A 361 -4.42 19.54 20.33
N PHE A 362 -4.66 19.42 19.02
CA PHE A 362 -4.43 18.22 18.23
C PHE A 362 -3.51 18.57 17.06
N ALA A 363 -2.22 18.32 17.22
CA ALA A 363 -1.26 18.55 16.15
C ALA A 363 -1.17 17.35 15.20
N PRO A 364 -1.00 17.56 13.88
CA PRO A 364 -0.77 16.48 12.95
C PRO A 364 0.49 15.67 13.32
N PRO A 365 0.52 14.35 13.05
CA PRO A 365 1.66 13.50 13.42
C PRO A 365 2.99 13.94 12.81
N CYS A 366 2.96 14.57 11.64
CA CYS A 366 4.16 15.11 10.98
C CYS A 366 4.78 16.28 11.75
N VAL A 367 4.00 16.97 12.58
CA VAL A 367 4.47 18.07 13.42
C VAL A 367 4.99 17.55 14.76
N ILE A 368 4.26 16.59 15.38
CA ILE A 368 4.66 15.99 16.67
C ILE A 368 5.93 15.15 16.50
N ASN A 369 5.98 14.34 15.45
CA ASN A 369 7.10 13.46 15.14
C ASN A 369 7.88 14.02 13.94
N ARG A 370 8.35 15.25 14.04
CA ARG A 370 9.24 15.82 13.03
C ARG A 370 10.43 14.86 12.93
N LYS A 371 10.54 14.09 11.83
CA LYS A 371 11.77 13.38 11.52
C LYS A 371 12.86 14.44 11.61
N ARG A 372 13.84 14.26 12.52
CA ARG A 372 15.05 15.05 12.47
C ARG A 372 15.48 14.99 11.00
N ARG A 373 15.35 16.09 10.28
CA ARG A 373 16.03 16.22 9.02
C ARG A 373 17.44 15.79 9.36
N ARG A 374 17.90 14.71 8.71
CA ARG A 374 19.32 14.44 8.66
C ARG A 374 19.86 15.81 8.30
N THR A 375 20.65 16.39 9.18
CA THR A 375 21.31 17.64 8.93
C THR A 375 22.05 17.34 7.63
N GLU A 376 21.51 17.77 6.51
CA GLU A 376 22.29 17.93 5.31
C GLU A 376 23.40 18.81 5.85
N GLN A 377 24.59 18.27 5.85
CA GLN A 377 25.78 19.09 6.01
C GLN A 377 25.51 20.32 5.14
N PRO A 378 25.66 21.55 5.67
CA PRO A 378 25.43 22.73 4.85
C PRO A 378 26.07 22.44 3.51
N GLU A 379 25.27 22.47 2.44
CA GLU A 379 25.83 22.42 1.10
C GLU A 379 26.80 23.58 1.13
N LEU A 380 28.08 23.25 1.19
CA LEU A 380 29.15 24.19 0.95
C LEU A 380 28.76 24.80 -0.38
N ILE A 381 28.42 26.08 -0.37
CA ILE A 381 28.21 26.84 -1.60
C ILE A 381 29.58 26.81 -2.28
N VAL A 382 29.76 25.86 -3.17
CA VAL A 382 30.98 25.70 -3.94
C VAL A 382 31.06 26.92 -4.86
N THR A 383 31.80 27.93 -4.46
CA THR A 383 31.98 29.16 -5.23
C THR A 383 32.96 28.96 -6.39
N GLY A 384 33.55 27.78 -6.51
CA GLY A 384 34.52 27.46 -7.58
C GLY A 384 35.96 27.90 -7.32
N ASP A 385 36.19 28.66 -6.25
CA ASP A 385 37.52 29.15 -5.85
C ASP A 385 38.08 28.44 -4.61
N GLU A 386 37.50 27.26 -4.26
CA GLU A 386 38.00 26.47 -3.14
C GLU A 386 39.31 25.78 -3.55
N GLU A 387 40.37 26.05 -2.82
CA GLU A 387 41.65 25.34 -2.98
C GLU A 387 41.47 23.91 -2.46
N ILE A 388 41.41 22.97 -3.40
CA ILE A 388 41.39 21.52 -3.09
C ILE A 388 42.81 21.18 -2.62
N SER A 389 42.96 20.63 -1.42
CA SER A 389 44.27 20.24 -0.88
C SER A 389 44.88 19.11 -1.72
N ASP A 390 46.21 19.10 -1.89
CA ASP A 390 46.93 18.07 -2.63
C ASP A 390 46.62 16.66 -2.11
N SER A 391 46.40 16.50 -0.81
CA SER A 391 46.01 15.22 -0.20
C SER A 391 44.59 14.78 -0.57
N GLU A 392 43.71 15.70 -0.91
CA GLU A 392 42.35 15.40 -1.38
C GLU A 392 42.39 15.05 -2.87
N ILE A 393 43.23 15.70 -3.66
CA ILE A 393 43.48 15.36 -5.05
C ILE A 393 44.01 13.94 -5.18
N ASP A 394 44.92 13.50 -4.32
CA ASP A 394 45.48 12.15 -4.29
C ASP A 394 44.38 11.09 -4.02
N SER A 395 43.32 11.43 -3.32
CA SER A 395 42.20 10.51 -3.09
C SER A 395 41.33 10.25 -4.33
N TYR A 396 41.35 11.14 -5.31
CA TYR A 396 40.65 11.02 -6.60
C TYR A 396 41.52 10.44 -7.71
N ILE A 397 42.83 10.40 -7.53
CA ILE A 397 43.77 9.83 -8.50
C ILE A 397 43.84 8.31 -8.28
N ARG A 398 43.54 7.55 -9.31
CA ARG A 398 43.64 6.08 -9.25
C ARG A 398 45.08 5.66 -8.98
N SER A 399 45.24 4.76 -8.06
CA SER A 399 46.57 4.19 -7.77
C SER A 399 47.15 3.48 -9.00
N PRO A 400 48.49 3.40 -9.15
CA PRO A 400 49.11 2.68 -10.26
C PRO A 400 48.68 1.21 -10.37
N GLN A 401 48.14 0.63 -9.29
CA GLN A 401 47.65 -0.72 -9.26
C GLN A 401 46.22 -0.82 -9.84
N GLU A 402 45.33 0.11 -9.49
CA GLU A 402 43.98 0.21 -10.06
C GLU A 402 44.02 0.51 -11.56
N VAL A 403 44.97 1.32 -12.02
CA VAL A 403 45.17 1.58 -13.46
C VAL A 403 45.57 0.28 -14.20
N ARG A 404 46.47 -0.54 -13.61
CA ARG A 404 46.86 -1.83 -14.19
C ARG A 404 45.72 -2.79 -14.25
N ASP A 405 44.91 -2.87 -13.18
CA ASP A 405 43.76 -3.77 -13.10
C ASP A 405 42.66 -3.35 -14.11
N LEU A 406 42.46 -2.05 -14.31
CA LEU A 406 41.55 -1.52 -15.31
C LEU A 406 41.99 -1.89 -16.74
N VAL A 407 43.26 -1.69 -17.06
CA VAL A 407 43.83 -2.04 -18.38
C VAL A 407 43.75 -3.54 -18.62
N GLN A 408 43.91 -4.37 -17.57
CA GLN A 408 43.79 -5.81 -17.69
C GLN A 408 42.32 -6.23 -17.90
N ALA A 409 41.37 -5.59 -17.21
CA ALA A 409 39.94 -5.81 -17.42
C ALA A 409 39.49 -5.40 -18.83
N GLU A 410 39.96 -4.26 -19.36
CA GLU A 410 39.67 -3.85 -20.75
C GLU A 410 40.21 -4.84 -21.77
N LYS A 411 41.42 -5.36 -21.56
CA LYS A 411 41.98 -6.39 -22.45
C LYS A 411 41.19 -7.68 -22.45
N MET A 412 40.62 -8.08 -21.30
CA MET A 412 39.74 -9.26 -21.20
C MET A 412 38.43 -9.03 -21.92
N LEU A 413 37.83 -7.84 -21.82
CA LEU A 413 36.60 -7.50 -22.52
C LEU A 413 36.77 -7.49 -24.04
N VAL A 414 37.86 -6.89 -24.55
CA VAL A 414 38.18 -6.85 -26.00
C VAL A 414 38.51 -8.26 -26.54
N SER A 415 38.99 -9.19 -25.70
CA SER A 415 39.25 -10.56 -26.11
C SER A 415 37.99 -11.42 -26.14
N SER A 416 36.92 -11.06 -25.38
CA SER A 416 35.66 -11.81 -25.38
C SER A 416 34.72 -11.41 -26.55
N ASP A 417 34.93 -10.27 -27.16
CA ASP A 417 34.16 -9.82 -28.35
C ASP A 417 34.71 -10.36 -29.68
N LYS A 418 35.73 -11.21 -29.65
CA LYS A 418 36.35 -11.82 -30.85
C LYS A 418 36.16 -13.35 -30.95
N VAL A 419 35.21 -13.92 -30.21
CA VAL A 419 34.84 -15.37 -30.35
C VAL A 419 33.42 -15.51 -30.84
#